data_c48fdc6834705e90b36e8dc2fa740170
#
_entry.id   c48fdc6834705e90b36e8dc2fa740170
#
_cell.length_a   1.000
_cell.length_b   1.000
_cell.length_c   1.000
_cell.angle_alpha   90.00
_cell.angle_beta   90.00
_cell.angle_gamma   90.00
#
_symmetry.space_group_name_H-M   'P 1'
#
loop_
_entity.id
_entity.type
_entity.pdbx_description
1 polymer ?
#
loop_
_entity_poly.entity_id
_entity_poly.type
_entity_poly.pdbx_seq_one_letter_code
_entity_poly.pdbx_strand_id
1 'polypeptide(L)'
;MAIDDPTGKLDSTFSNNVSRRRFIEVSVGAVACVSLSSLMSGCGGSIHSEGGYPISSEVYTTRQRAIVPNSVAPDPNTISPWDPSQFKENGYGLWHYVPGIDHGKDLRIMPVGYSVSSVTNTASLLNFFTIADPHVYDKESPSQPFYLLTKSFEDGLPGITYTMLYTTHILDAAIQTVNALHQQKPFDCGLFLGDASNNSQYNELRWYLDVIDGKFITPSSGAHAGADAIDYQKPYQAAGLDKTIPWYQTKGSHDNFWFGSNLVNDYLRQSYIGEHILRLGDDFTDPNLLNERAYYMGTIDGSTPYGNIIGAGPVSTTRAIAVAADANRRSLNMKEWMSEFFNTSSNPVGHGFTQSNIDNNFASYSFEPKANVPIKVIMLDDTQSEEDTDLPNYGNGALNKARYDWLISELDKGQSAGQLMIIAAHVPIGVLPFGDGKTGSWGPYSDVDDWTLIPTLQKYPNLILWLAGHQHNNQVTPWPSRDPTHPELGFWEVQTASLRDFPQHFRTFEIVRNTDNTISIIITDIDPAVRDGSPAAMSRFYAVAASQLYNSPTALYNPAGTYNAELIQPLSPEMQAKIRNYGTPMQK
;
A
#
# COMPACT_ATOMS: atom_id res chain seq x y z
N MET A 1 -53.67 14.42 8.16
CA MET A 1 -53.20 13.02 8.04
C MET A 1 -51.80 13.10 7.49
N ALA A 2 -50.84 13.00 8.36
CA ALA A 2 -49.42 13.01 8.04
C ALA A 2 -49.02 11.60 7.62
N ILE A 3 -48.25 11.49 6.56
CA ILE A 3 -47.64 10.24 6.10
C ILE A 3 -46.20 10.29 6.56
N ASP A 4 -45.81 9.34 7.43
CA ASP A 4 -44.48 9.19 7.98
C ASP A 4 -43.47 8.78 6.90
N ASP A 5 -42.34 9.46 6.93
CA ASP A 5 -41.16 9.21 6.13
C ASP A 5 -40.30 8.10 6.82
N PRO A 6 -39.93 6.99 6.15
CA PRO A 6 -39.09 5.96 6.71
C PRO A 6 -37.62 6.10 6.27
N THR A 7 -36.99 7.27 6.44
CA THR A 7 -35.53 7.40 6.30
C THR A 7 -34.88 7.41 7.66
N GLY A 8 -34.67 6.21 8.22
CA GLY A 8 -33.80 6.01 9.37
C GLY A 8 -32.34 6.31 8.99
N LYS A 9 -31.90 7.54 9.19
CA LYS A 9 -30.48 7.88 9.22
C LYS A 9 -29.80 7.09 10.34
N LEU A 10 -28.92 6.18 9.96
CA LEU A 10 -27.94 5.61 10.89
C LEU A 10 -27.01 6.73 11.37
N ASP A 11 -27.13 7.02 12.64
CA ASP A 11 -26.34 8.02 13.36
C ASP A 11 -24.87 7.58 13.40
N SER A 12 -24.00 8.33 12.74
CA SER A 12 -22.55 8.09 12.61
C SER A 12 -21.76 8.53 13.86
N THR A 13 -22.34 8.39 15.06
CA THR A 13 -21.68 8.75 16.31
C THR A 13 -21.33 7.50 17.13
N PHE A 14 -20.41 6.66 16.65
CA PHE A 14 -19.61 5.84 17.53
C PHE A 14 -18.23 6.50 17.71
N SER A 15 -18.17 7.49 18.62
CA SER A 15 -16.92 8.00 19.12
C SER A 15 -16.23 6.91 19.94
N ASN A 16 -15.04 6.52 19.53
CA ASN A 16 -14.12 5.76 20.38
C ASN A 16 -13.78 6.61 21.62
N ASN A 17 -14.52 6.43 22.70
CA ASN A 17 -14.21 6.97 24.02
C ASN A 17 -13.02 6.20 24.63
N VAL A 18 -11.83 6.39 24.09
CA VAL A 18 -10.61 6.27 24.89
C VAL A 18 -10.49 7.58 25.65
N SER A 19 -10.73 7.52 26.95
CA SER A 19 -10.75 8.70 27.83
C SER A 19 -9.46 9.52 27.66
N ARG A 20 -9.61 10.79 27.36
CA ARG A 20 -8.52 11.79 27.32
C ARG A 20 -7.59 11.77 28.54
N ARG A 21 -8.06 11.27 29.66
CA ARG A 21 -7.29 11.14 30.92
C ARG A 21 -6.22 10.04 30.83
N ARG A 22 -6.47 8.92 30.19
CA ARG A 22 -5.47 7.86 30.05
C ARG A 22 -4.35 8.21 29.05
N PHE A 23 -4.66 9.05 28.06
CA PHE A 23 -3.66 9.52 27.10
C PHE A 23 -2.68 10.55 27.72
N ILE A 24 -3.17 11.37 28.66
CA ILE A 24 -2.35 12.41 29.32
C ILE A 24 -1.48 11.82 30.44
N GLU A 25 -1.90 10.76 31.10
CA GLU A 25 -1.15 10.14 32.20
C GLU A 25 0.04 9.28 31.75
N VAL A 26 0.08 8.87 30.46
CA VAL A 26 1.20 8.10 29.88
C VAL A 26 2.25 9.00 29.20
N SER A 27 1.95 10.28 29.01
CA SER A 27 2.79 11.23 28.27
C SER A 27 3.94 11.86 29.09
N VAL A 28 4.16 11.46 30.34
CA VAL A 28 5.22 12.03 31.23
C VAL A 28 6.19 10.92 31.65
N GLY A 29 6.92 10.38 30.68
CA GLY A 29 7.96 9.43 31.01
C GLY A 29 8.87 9.12 29.81
N ALA A 30 10.05 9.72 29.84
CA ALA A 30 11.20 9.45 28.97
C ALA A 30 11.09 9.95 27.51
N VAL A 31 11.32 11.24 27.31
CA VAL A 31 11.78 11.80 26.04
C VAL A 31 13.24 11.38 25.83
N ALA A 32 13.47 10.27 25.17
CA ALA A 32 14.76 10.01 24.55
C ALA A 32 14.76 10.71 23.18
N CYS A 33 15.14 11.98 23.15
CA CYS A 33 15.48 12.68 21.93
C CYS A 33 16.71 11.99 21.31
N VAL A 34 16.49 11.09 20.36
CA VAL A 34 17.55 10.70 19.45
C VAL A 34 17.72 11.86 18.48
N SER A 35 18.65 12.75 18.81
CA SER A 35 19.06 13.81 17.89
C SER A 35 19.73 13.17 16.68
N LEU A 36 19.07 13.22 15.52
CA LEU A 36 19.64 12.86 14.22
C LEU A 36 20.76 13.83 13.79
N SER A 37 21.57 14.30 14.72
CA SER A 37 22.67 15.24 14.43
C SER A 37 23.79 14.64 13.59
N SER A 38 23.74 13.34 13.26
CA SER A 38 24.77 12.66 12.45
C SER A 38 24.39 12.41 10.98
N LEU A 39 23.16 12.69 10.55
CA LEU A 39 22.71 12.33 9.20
C LEU A 39 23.20 13.24 8.07
N MET A 40 23.84 14.36 8.35
CA MET A 40 24.30 15.32 7.32
C MET A 40 25.75 15.80 7.49
N SER A 41 26.55 15.14 8.28
CA SER A 41 28.02 15.40 8.33
C SER A 41 28.78 14.38 7.48
N GLY A 42 28.28 14.09 6.30
CA GLY A 42 28.89 13.16 5.37
C GLY A 42 29.51 13.84 4.17
N CYS A 43 30.50 14.68 4.39
CA CYS A 43 31.55 14.81 3.39
C CYS A 43 32.59 13.73 3.69
N GLY A 44 32.71 12.73 2.81
CA GLY A 44 33.87 11.88 2.69
C GLY A 44 33.84 10.57 3.47
N GLY A 45 33.18 9.60 2.93
CA GLY A 45 33.35 8.20 3.25
C GLY A 45 32.51 7.39 2.27
N SER A 46 33.08 7.04 1.11
CA SER A 46 32.44 6.14 0.16
C SER A 46 32.22 4.79 0.81
N ILE A 47 31.00 4.55 1.29
CA ILE A 47 30.53 3.18 1.49
C ILE A 47 30.33 2.66 0.07
N HIS A 48 31.30 1.92 -0.44
CA HIS A 48 31.15 1.26 -1.73
C HIS A 48 29.99 0.29 -1.66
N SER A 49 28.99 0.53 -2.49
CA SER A 49 27.72 -0.21 -2.56
C SER A 49 27.81 -1.57 -3.24
N GLU A 50 29.00 -2.15 -3.41
CA GLU A 50 29.14 -3.53 -3.89
C GLU A 50 28.45 -4.56 -2.98
N GLY A 51 28.00 -4.17 -1.77
CA GLY A 51 27.36 -5.02 -0.78
C GLY A 51 25.92 -4.68 -0.37
N GLY A 52 25.22 -3.76 -1.06
CA GLY A 52 23.83 -3.36 -0.69
C GLY A 52 23.76 -2.46 0.56
N TYR A 53 22.54 -2.20 1.02
CA TYR A 53 22.24 -1.33 2.16
C TYR A 53 21.63 -2.17 3.30
N PRO A 54 22.42 -2.63 4.29
CA PRO A 54 21.89 -3.44 5.38
C PRO A 54 20.94 -2.62 6.26
N ILE A 55 19.89 -3.27 6.76
CA ILE A 55 18.98 -2.71 7.75
C ILE A 55 19.62 -2.59 9.14
N SER A 56 18.90 -2.02 10.11
CA SER A 56 19.25 -2.09 11.52
C SER A 56 19.36 -3.54 11.99
N SER A 57 20.33 -3.82 12.88
CA SER A 57 20.47 -5.15 13.49
C SER A 57 19.29 -5.54 14.38
N GLU A 58 18.54 -4.56 14.87
CA GLU A 58 17.37 -4.75 15.70
C GLU A 58 16.10 -4.47 14.88
N VAL A 59 15.23 -5.49 14.79
CA VAL A 59 13.94 -5.40 14.12
C VAL A 59 12.84 -5.36 15.17
N TYR A 60 12.04 -4.31 15.14
CA TYR A 60 10.92 -4.09 16.04
C TYR A 60 9.61 -4.12 15.28
N THR A 61 8.57 -4.56 15.95
CA THR A 61 7.18 -4.38 15.49
C THR A 61 6.59 -3.13 16.15
N THR A 62 5.52 -2.61 15.59
CA THR A 62 4.79 -1.48 16.17
C THR A 62 4.12 -1.80 17.52
N ARG A 63 4.13 -3.06 17.96
CA ARG A 63 3.79 -3.45 19.33
C ARG A 63 4.83 -3.03 20.36
N GLN A 64 6.08 -2.97 19.96
CA GLN A 64 7.20 -2.63 20.84
C GLN A 64 7.45 -1.13 20.85
N ARG A 65 7.45 -0.52 19.67
CA ARG A 65 7.59 0.93 19.49
C ARG A 65 6.95 1.36 18.19
N ALA A 66 6.49 2.60 18.12
CA ALA A 66 5.96 3.19 16.90
C ALA A 66 6.64 4.53 16.61
N ILE A 67 6.64 4.93 15.35
CA ILE A 67 7.19 6.20 14.88
C ILE A 67 6.06 7.23 14.87
N VAL A 68 6.35 8.43 15.42
CA VAL A 68 5.44 9.57 15.37
C VAL A 68 6.19 10.78 14.81
N PRO A 69 5.67 11.44 13.77
CA PRO A 69 6.21 12.70 13.28
C PRO A 69 6.25 13.76 14.38
N ASN A 70 7.30 14.56 14.41
CA ASN A 70 7.34 15.72 15.30
C ASN A 70 6.27 16.74 14.89
N SER A 71 5.69 17.43 15.86
CA SER A 71 4.76 18.51 15.56
C SER A 71 5.50 19.66 14.89
N VAL A 72 5.07 20.03 13.70
CA VAL A 72 5.51 21.23 12.99
C VAL A 72 4.27 22.05 12.68
N ALA A 73 4.32 23.34 12.95
CA ALA A 73 3.26 24.25 12.52
C ALA A 73 3.41 24.44 11.00
N PRO A 74 2.43 24.04 10.17
CA PRO A 74 2.49 24.34 8.75
C PRO A 74 2.47 25.88 8.58
N ASP A 75 3.56 26.43 8.10
CA ASP A 75 3.62 27.84 7.73
C ASP A 75 4.05 27.95 6.26
N PRO A 76 3.07 28.13 5.35
CA PRO A 76 3.34 28.28 3.93
C PRO A 76 4.21 29.52 3.59
N ASN A 77 4.41 30.43 4.57
CA ASN A 77 5.28 31.59 4.38
C ASN A 77 6.75 31.30 4.72
N THR A 78 7.03 30.24 5.48
CA THR A 78 8.38 29.90 5.93
C THR A 78 8.98 28.73 5.17
N ILE A 79 8.18 27.87 4.57
CA ILE A 79 8.66 26.71 3.80
C ILE A 79 7.89 26.54 2.50
N SER A 80 8.62 26.29 1.44
CA SER A 80 8.04 25.92 0.15
C SER A 80 8.13 24.42 -0.09
N PRO A 81 7.03 23.74 -0.48
CA PRO A 81 7.09 22.35 -0.93
C PRO A 81 8.06 22.12 -2.11
N TRP A 82 8.45 23.18 -2.81
CA TRP A 82 9.40 23.16 -3.92
C TRP A 82 10.87 23.16 -3.49
N ASP A 83 11.15 23.41 -2.21
CA ASP A 83 12.52 23.49 -1.69
C ASP A 83 12.79 22.46 -0.59
N PRO A 84 13.02 21.18 -0.97
CA PRO A 84 13.27 20.11 0.00
C PRO A 84 14.59 20.31 0.78
N SER A 85 15.49 21.18 0.32
CA SER A 85 16.72 21.48 1.04
C SER A 85 16.47 22.19 2.36
N GLN A 86 15.33 22.88 2.47
CA GLN A 86 14.92 23.63 3.66
C GLN A 86 14.13 22.77 4.67
N PHE A 87 13.68 21.57 4.32
CA PHE A 87 12.80 20.77 5.17
C PHE A 87 13.37 20.52 6.55
N LYS A 88 14.61 20.02 6.61
CA LYS A 88 15.25 19.66 7.88
C LYS A 88 15.47 20.87 8.79
N GLU A 89 15.92 22.01 8.26
CA GLU A 89 16.20 23.21 9.02
C GLU A 89 14.93 23.81 9.62
N ASN A 90 13.77 23.59 8.97
CA ASN A 90 12.46 24.00 9.44
C ASN A 90 11.73 22.91 10.25
N GLY A 91 12.40 21.81 10.62
CA GLY A 91 11.87 20.76 11.48
C GLY A 91 11.03 19.70 10.79
N TYR A 92 10.87 19.76 9.46
CA TYR A 92 10.16 18.75 8.69
C TYR A 92 11.00 17.48 8.50
N GLY A 93 10.34 16.34 8.37
CA GLY A 93 10.97 15.03 8.22
C GLY A 93 11.51 14.46 9.53
N LEU A 94 11.37 15.17 10.65
CA LEU A 94 11.79 14.71 11.97
C LEU A 94 10.69 13.94 12.67
N TRP A 95 11.09 12.89 13.38
CA TRP A 95 10.19 11.98 14.09
C TRP A 95 10.83 11.46 15.37
N HIS A 96 10.06 10.83 16.24
CA HIS A 96 10.50 10.17 17.45
C HIS A 96 9.78 8.85 17.69
N TYR A 97 10.34 7.98 18.53
CA TYR A 97 9.70 6.75 18.95
C TYR A 97 8.76 7.01 20.13
N VAL A 98 7.61 6.35 20.09
CA VAL A 98 6.67 6.24 21.22
C VAL A 98 6.51 4.77 21.60
N PRO A 99 6.02 4.45 22.83
CA PRO A 99 5.65 3.09 23.18
C PRO A 99 4.69 2.49 22.16
N GLY A 100 4.90 1.23 21.83
CA GLY A 100 4.07 0.51 20.87
C GLY A 100 2.65 0.26 21.40
N ILE A 101 1.78 -0.16 20.48
CA ILE A 101 0.37 -0.48 20.75
C ILE A 101 0.20 -1.99 20.67
N ASP A 102 -0.24 -2.61 21.76
CA ASP A 102 -0.52 -4.04 21.79
C ASP A 102 -1.81 -4.42 21.06
N HIS A 103 -2.01 -5.71 20.80
CA HIS A 103 -3.22 -6.22 20.15
C HIS A 103 -4.43 -6.04 21.04
N GLY A 104 -5.31 -5.10 20.69
CA GLY A 104 -6.67 -5.06 21.25
C GLY A 104 -7.54 -6.14 20.61
N LYS A 105 -8.34 -6.86 21.42
CA LYS A 105 -9.32 -7.79 20.88
C LYS A 105 -10.50 -7.03 20.29
N ASP A 106 -10.74 -7.23 19.00
CA ASP A 106 -11.85 -6.62 18.28
C ASP A 106 -13.00 -7.63 18.12
N LEU A 107 -14.16 -7.28 18.67
CA LEU A 107 -15.34 -8.14 18.75
C LEU A 107 -16.52 -7.61 17.93
N ARG A 108 -16.31 -6.60 17.10
CA ARG A 108 -17.40 -5.87 16.42
C ARG A 108 -18.28 -6.76 15.50
N ILE A 109 -17.80 -7.92 15.08
CA ILE A 109 -18.63 -8.89 14.31
C ILE A 109 -19.12 -10.08 15.15
N MET A 110 -18.77 -10.12 16.44
CA MET A 110 -19.18 -11.20 17.33
C MET A 110 -20.63 -11.00 17.83
N PRO A 111 -21.33 -12.09 18.24
CA PRO A 111 -22.66 -11.96 18.81
C PRO A 111 -22.69 -11.08 20.06
N VAL A 112 -23.79 -10.38 20.26
CA VAL A 112 -24.00 -9.59 21.48
C VAL A 112 -23.86 -10.47 22.71
N GLY A 113 -23.05 -10.05 23.69
CA GLY A 113 -22.78 -10.79 24.91
C GLY A 113 -21.65 -11.82 24.81
N TYR A 114 -20.99 -11.98 23.68
CA TYR A 114 -19.80 -12.82 23.58
C TYR A 114 -18.68 -12.31 24.50
N SER A 115 -18.02 -13.25 25.19
CA SER A 115 -16.94 -12.95 26.14
C SER A 115 -15.67 -13.71 25.77
N VAL A 116 -14.57 -12.98 25.65
CA VAL A 116 -13.22 -13.53 25.36
C VAL A 116 -12.39 -13.83 26.60
N SER A 117 -12.93 -13.66 27.82
CA SER A 117 -12.13 -13.70 29.05
C SER A 117 -11.45 -15.06 29.33
N SER A 118 -12.00 -16.15 28.79
CA SER A 118 -11.44 -17.51 28.90
C SER A 118 -10.92 -18.08 27.58
N VAL A 119 -10.94 -17.28 26.51
CA VAL A 119 -10.54 -17.71 25.17
C VAL A 119 -9.05 -17.54 24.99
N THR A 120 -8.37 -18.62 24.63
CA THR A 120 -6.92 -18.64 24.34
C THR A 120 -6.64 -19.27 22.99
N ASN A 121 -5.56 -18.82 22.35
CA ASN A 121 -5.11 -19.32 21.08
C ASN A 121 -4.47 -20.71 21.26
N THR A 122 -4.78 -21.66 20.39
CA THR A 122 -4.36 -23.06 20.52
C THR A 122 -3.45 -23.55 19.40
N ALA A 123 -3.68 -23.10 18.17
CA ALA A 123 -2.90 -23.55 17.02
C ALA A 123 -2.84 -22.46 15.93
N SER A 124 -1.67 -22.27 15.35
CA SER A 124 -1.45 -21.41 14.19
C SER A 124 -1.85 -22.14 12.90
N LEU A 125 -2.77 -21.58 12.16
CA LEU A 125 -3.26 -22.12 10.88
C LEU A 125 -2.45 -21.59 9.71
N LEU A 126 -2.26 -20.26 9.66
CA LEU A 126 -1.55 -19.57 8.57
C LEU A 126 -0.81 -18.36 9.13
N ASN A 127 0.43 -18.16 8.70
CA ASN A 127 1.25 -16.99 9.03
C ASN A 127 1.74 -16.36 7.72
N PHE A 128 1.35 -15.10 7.45
CA PHE A 128 1.71 -14.43 6.21
C PHE A 128 1.93 -12.93 6.43
N PHE A 129 2.46 -12.25 5.43
CA PHE A 129 2.58 -10.80 5.44
C PHE A 129 1.92 -10.19 4.21
N THR A 130 1.58 -8.89 4.29
CA THR A 130 1.14 -8.09 3.15
C THR A 130 2.05 -6.88 2.99
N ILE A 131 2.38 -6.57 1.73
CA ILE A 131 2.97 -5.30 1.31
C ILE A 131 2.01 -4.67 0.31
N ALA A 132 1.67 -3.40 0.50
CA ALA A 132 0.78 -2.64 -0.37
C ALA A 132 1.49 -1.38 -0.86
N ASP A 133 1.13 -0.97 -2.06
CA ASP A 133 1.42 0.37 -2.58
C ASP A 133 2.90 0.79 -2.45
N PRO A 134 3.88 -0.04 -2.89
CA PRO A 134 5.28 0.34 -2.85
C PRO A 134 5.60 1.46 -3.84
N HIS A 135 4.80 1.62 -4.90
CA HIS A 135 4.93 2.66 -5.91
C HIS A 135 6.38 2.90 -6.29
N VAL A 136 7.01 1.93 -6.92
CA VAL A 136 8.37 2.13 -7.41
C VAL A 136 8.33 3.17 -8.54
N TYR A 137 9.09 4.25 -8.36
CA TYR A 137 9.10 5.41 -9.24
C TYR A 137 10.35 5.50 -10.10
N ASP A 138 10.16 5.85 -11.36
CA ASP A 138 11.20 6.51 -12.16
C ASP A 138 11.08 8.03 -11.97
N LYS A 139 11.86 8.58 -11.05
CA LYS A 139 11.89 9.99 -10.70
C LYS A 139 12.40 10.91 -11.82
N GLU A 140 13.06 10.35 -12.82
CA GLU A 140 13.64 11.07 -13.97
C GLU A 140 12.76 10.93 -15.22
N SER A 141 11.63 10.21 -15.12
CA SER A 141 10.69 10.10 -16.23
C SER A 141 10.02 11.44 -16.52
N PRO A 142 9.96 11.85 -17.81
CA PRO A 142 9.29 13.09 -18.20
C PRO A 142 7.77 13.05 -18.05
N SER A 143 7.20 11.88 -17.76
CA SER A 143 5.75 11.69 -17.61
C SER A 143 5.25 11.85 -16.17
N GLN A 144 6.11 12.16 -15.21
CA GLN A 144 5.70 12.34 -13.82
C GLN A 144 4.93 13.65 -13.61
N PRO A 145 3.83 13.65 -12.81
CA PRO A 145 3.00 14.82 -12.58
C PRO A 145 3.55 15.76 -11.49
N PHE A 146 4.84 16.08 -11.50
CA PHE A 146 5.50 16.80 -10.39
C PHE A 146 4.84 18.13 -10.05
N TYR A 147 4.45 18.93 -11.06
CA TYR A 147 3.80 20.21 -10.80
C TYR A 147 2.54 20.05 -9.97
N LEU A 148 1.71 19.03 -10.28
CA LEU A 148 0.48 18.77 -9.56
C LEU A 148 0.73 18.31 -8.12
N LEU A 149 1.78 17.49 -7.92
CA LEU A 149 2.12 16.92 -6.62
C LEU A 149 2.86 17.89 -5.70
N THR A 150 3.18 19.09 -6.18
CA THR A 150 3.97 20.08 -5.42
C THR A 150 3.30 21.43 -5.37
N LYS A 151 2.19 21.64 -6.10
CA LYS A 151 1.62 22.95 -6.45
C LYS A 151 1.17 23.80 -5.27
N SER A 152 0.54 23.26 -4.25
CA SER A 152 0.07 24.06 -3.12
C SER A 152 -0.34 23.25 -1.90
N PHE A 153 -0.40 23.95 -0.75
CA PHE A 153 -0.99 23.43 0.48
C PHE A 153 -2.54 23.33 0.41
N GLU A 154 -3.19 24.02 -0.53
CA GLU A 154 -4.65 24.12 -0.61
C GLU A 154 -5.27 23.10 -1.57
N ASP A 155 -4.57 22.76 -2.66
CA ASP A 155 -5.15 22.00 -3.79
C ASP A 155 -4.38 20.71 -4.13
N GLY A 156 -3.38 20.30 -3.34
CA GLY A 156 -2.48 19.26 -3.76
C GLY A 156 -2.05 18.30 -2.67
N LEU A 157 -1.10 17.45 -3.02
CA LEU A 157 -0.38 16.55 -2.14
C LEU A 157 1.06 17.06 -1.94
N PRO A 158 1.25 18.18 -1.23
CA PRO A 158 2.54 18.85 -1.14
C PRO A 158 3.61 17.91 -0.56
N GLY A 159 4.78 17.91 -1.20
CA GLY A 159 5.92 17.13 -0.73
C GLY A 159 5.91 15.65 -1.08
N ILE A 160 4.82 15.10 -1.62
CA ILE A 160 4.74 13.68 -2.00
C ILE A 160 5.75 13.33 -3.10
N THR A 161 6.11 14.29 -3.94
CA THR A 161 7.12 14.13 -4.99
C THR A 161 8.45 13.59 -4.46
N TYR A 162 8.89 14.01 -3.28
CA TYR A 162 10.20 13.61 -2.75
C TYR A 162 10.22 12.21 -2.15
N THR A 163 9.06 11.62 -1.86
CA THR A 163 8.98 10.20 -1.47
C THR A 163 9.41 9.29 -2.62
N MET A 164 9.34 9.77 -3.87
CA MET A 164 9.72 9.04 -5.07
C MET A 164 11.21 8.71 -5.16
N LEU A 165 12.07 9.48 -4.49
CA LEU A 165 13.53 9.40 -4.65
C LEU A 165 14.11 8.05 -4.21
N TYR A 166 13.50 7.41 -3.21
CA TYR A 166 14.08 6.26 -2.51
C TYR A 166 13.14 5.05 -2.44
N THR A 167 12.17 4.92 -3.35
CA THR A 167 11.14 3.86 -3.27
C THR A 167 11.74 2.45 -3.39
N THR A 168 12.75 2.24 -4.22
CA THR A 168 13.44 0.95 -4.29
C THR A 168 14.18 0.61 -3.00
N HIS A 169 14.75 1.60 -2.32
CA HIS A 169 15.51 1.41 -1.09
C HIS A 169 14.62 1.09 0.12
N ILE A 170 13.45 1.73 0.23
CA ILE A 170 12.51 1.41 1.31
C ILE A 170 11.86 0.04 1.09
N LEU A 171 11.61 -0.35 -0.17
CA LEU A 171 11.17 -1.69 -0.51
C LEU A 171 12.23 -2.74 -0.12
N ASP A 172 13.50 -2.51 -0.45
CA ASP A 172 14.60 -3.40 -0.05
C ASP A 172 14.71 -3.52 1.47
N ALA A 173 14.58 -2.42 2.21
CA ALA A 173 14.57 -2.44 3.68
C ALA A 173 13.37 -3.21 4.24
N ALA A 174 12.18 -3.10 3.63
CA ALA A 174 10.99 -3.87 4.00
C ALA A 174 11.22 -5.38 3.76
N ILE A 175 11.77 -5.76 2.61
CA ILE A 175 12.10 -7.15 2.27
C ILE A 175 13.11 -7.73 3.26
N GLN A 176 14.17 -6.99 3.61
CA GLN A 176 15.13 -7.42 4.63
C GLN A 176 14.46 -7.57 6.01
N THR A 177 13.52 -6.69 6.34
CA THR A 177 12.75 -6.77 7.59
C THR A 177 11.85 -8.00 7.62
N VAL A 178 11.17 -8.31 6.50
CA VAL A 178 10.43 -9.57 6.33
C VAL A 178 11.32 -10.78 6.55
N ASN A 179 12.51 -10.81 5.93
CA ASN A 179 13.46 -11.89 6.09
C ASN A 179 13.89 -12.08 7.57
N ALA A 180 14.15 -10.99 8.28
CA ALA A 180 14.51 -11.04 9.69
C ALA A 180 13.35 -11.56 10.58
N LEU A 181 12.12 -11.18 10.29
CA LEU A 181 10.93 -11.70 10.98
C LEU A 181 10.69 -13.18 10.62
N HIS A 182 10.92 -13.58 9.37
CA HIS A 182 10.80 -14.96 8.91
C HIS A 182 11.76 -15.90 9.66
N GLN A 183 12.97 -15.44 9.96
CA GLN A 183 13.92 -16.21 10.78
C GLN A 183 13.43 -16.42 12.22
N GLN A 184 12.62 -15.50 12.75
CA GLN A 184 12.03 -15.63 14.09
C GLN A 184 10.79 -16.53 14.07
N LYS A 185 9.92 -16.32 13.07
CA LYS A 185 8.69 -17.08 12.85
C LYS A 185 8.43 -17.19 11.36
N PRO A 186 8.57 -18.40 10.78
CA PRO A 186 8.42 -18.58 9.34
C PRO A 186 7.06 -18.11 8.81
N PHE A 187 7.08 -17.34 7.71
CA PHE A 187 5.89 -17.03 6.93
C PHE A 187 5.58 -18.17 5.96
N ASP A 188 4.31 -18.49 5.82
CA ASP A 188 3.83 -19.46 4.84
C ASP A 188 3.77 -18.85 3.43
N CYS A 189 3.50 -17.52 3.34
CA CYS A 189 3.54 -16.76 2.08
C CYS A 189 3.59 -15.25 2.32
N GLY A 190 3.82 -14.48 1.23
CA GLY A 190 3.63 -13.04 1.14
C GLY A 190 2.54 -12.70 0.12
N LEU A 191 1.72 -11.68 0.42
CA LEU A 191 0.69 -11.16 -0.47
C LEU A 191 1.00 -9.69 -0.76
N PHE A 192 1.24 -9.36 -2.03
CA PHE A 192 1.48 -8.00 -2.47
C PHE A 192 0.19 -7.45 -3.07
N LEU A 193 -0.31 -6.34 -2.51
CA LEU A 193 -1.67 -5.84 -2.71
C LEU A 193 -1.78 -4.76 -3.80
N GLY A 194 -0.94 -4.80 -4.81
CA GLY A 194 -1.02 -3.90 -5.96
C GLY A 194 -0.18 -2.63 -5.84
N ASP A 195 -0.24 -1.81 -6.87
CA ASP A 195 0.53 -0.58 -7.05
C ASP A 195 2.04 -0.81 -6.90
N ALA A 196 2.52 -1.85 -7.59
CA ALA A 196 3.95 -2.19 -7.63
C ALA A 196 4.78 -1.10 -8.30
N SER A 197 4.32 -0.63 -9.46
CA SER A 197 4.85 0.51 -10.20
C SER A 197 4.00 1.77 -9.97
N ASN A 198 4.54 2.95 -10.29
CA ASN A 198 3.77 4.18 -10.13
C ASN A 198 2.98 4.59 -11.38
N ASN A 199 3.52 4.29 -12.56
CA ASN A 199 2.92 4.72 -13.84
C ASN A 199 2.85 3.60 -14.87
N SER A 200 2.70 2.35 -14.46
CA SER A 200 2.74 1.19 -15.36
C SER A 200 3.99 1.12 -16.25
N GLN A 201 5.10 1.73 -15.87
CA GLN A 201 6.33 1.73 -16.65
C GLN A 201 7.10 0.41 -16.48
N TYR A 202 7.72 -0.06 -17.58
CA TYR A 202 8.52 -1.28 -17.57
C TYR A 202 9.70 -1.22 -16.60
N ASN A 203 10.46 -0.12 -16.57
CA ASN A 203 11.60 0.03 -15.67
C ASN A 203 11.17 0.09 -14.20
N GLU A 204 10.05 0.74 -13.86
CA GLU A 204 9.50 0.76 -12.50
C GLU A 204 9.15 -0.66 -12.03
N LEU A 205 8.41 -1.42 -12.85
CA LEU A 205 8.06 -2.81 -12.56
C LEU A 205 9.31 -3.70 -12.47
N ARG A 206 10.30 -3.51 -13.36
CA ARG A 206 11.55 -4.29 -13.27
C ARG A 206 12.32 -4.00 -12.00
N TRP A 207 12.47 -2.75 -11.59
CA TRP A 207 13.12 -2.41 -10.32
C TRP A 207 12.39 -3.03 -9.13
N TYR A 208 11.06 -3.01 -9.13
CA TYR A 208 10.25 -3.67 -8.11
C TYR A 208 10.56 -5.18 -8.02
N LEU A 209 10.47 -5.89 -9.14
CA LEU A 209 10.74 -7.33 -9.21
C LEU A 209 12.20 -7.65 -8.87
N ASP A 210 13.14 -6.85 -9.34
CA ASP A 210 14.56 -7.07 -9.12
C ASP A 210 14.98 -6.82 -7.67
N VAL A 211 14.29 -5.91 -6.94
CA VAL A 211 14.44 -5.77 -5.48
C VAL A 211 14.04 -7.06 -4.78
N ILE A 212 12.87 -7.61 -5.11
CA ILE A 212 12.35 -8.83 -4.47
C ILE A 212 13.20 -10.06 -4.85
N ASP A 213 13.71 -10.09 -6.06
CA ASP A 213 14.61 -11.15 -6.54
C ASP A 213 16.04 -11.08 -5.95
N GLY A 214 16.41 -9.96 -5.34
CA GLY A 214 17.76 -9.73 -4.84
C GLY A 214 18.78 -9.54 -5.96
N LYS A 215 18.45 -8.77 -6.97
CA LYS A 215 19.34 -8.45 -8.08
C LYS A 215 20.07 -7.14 -7.89
N PHE A 216 21.06 -6.88 -8.74
CA PHE A 216 21.72 -5.59 -8.83
C PHE A 216 20.77 -4.59 -9.53
N ILE A 217 20.55 -3.45 -8.89
CA ILE A 217 19.60 -2.43 -9.34
C ILE A 217 20.32 -1.16 -9.73
N THR A 218 19.88 -0.56 -10.82
CA THR A 218 20.23 0.79 -11.23
C THR A 218 18.96 1.64 -11.12
N PRO A 219 18.72 2.34 -9.98
CA PRO A 219 17.45 3.01 -9.71
C PRO A 219 17.33 4.38 -10.38
N SER A 220 17.85 4.52 -11.57
CA SER A 220 17.86 5.75 -12.40
C SER A 220 17.75 5.39 -13.86
N SER A 221 17.27 6.35 -14.65
CA SER A 221 17.00 6.19 -16.08
C SER A 221 17.59 7.33 -16.90
N GLY A 222 17.51 7.25 -18.22
CA GLY A 222 17.93 8.30 -19.12
C GLY A 222 19.41 8.68 -18.93
N ALA A 223 19.69 9.96 -18.72
CA ALA A 223 21.06 10.48 -18.58
C ALA A 223 21.77 10.01 -17.29
N HIS A 224 21.04 9.58 -16.29
CA HIS A 224 21.59 9.18 -14.99
C HIS A 224 21.58 7.66 -14.76
N ALA A 225 21.27 6.87 -15.79
CA ALA A 225 21.37 5.42 -15.72
C ALA A 225 22.80 4.99 -15.33
N GLY A 226 22.94 4.39 -14.14
CA GLY A 226 24.25 3.99 -13.59
C GLY A 226 25.06 5.12 -12.93
N ALA A 227 24.48 6.32 -12.74
CA ALA A 227 25.13 7.39 -12.00
C ALA A 227 25.35 7.00 -10.53
N ASP A 228 26.49 7.42 -9.95
CA ASP A 228 26.90 7.05 -8.60
C ASP A 228 27.22 8.26 -7.69
N ALA A 229 27.00 9.47 -8.17
CA ALA A 229 27.32 10.70 -7.44
C ALA A 229 26.29 11.04 -6.35
N ILE A 230 25.03 10.70 -6.55
CA ILE A 230 23.91 11.01 -5.64
C ILE A 230 23.28 9.73 -5.11
N ASP A 231 23.01 9.66 -3.82
CA ASP A 231 22.58 8.42 -3.15
C ASP A 231 21.33 7.78 -3.75
N TYR A 232 20.33 8.56 -4.17
CA TYR A 232 19.12 8.03 -4.79
C TYR A 232 19.31 7.53 -6.23
N GLN A 233 20.48 7.73 -6.83
CA GLN A 233 20.82 7.27 -8.19
C GLN A 233 21.75 6.06 -8.17
N LYS A 234 22.51 5.88 -7.08
CA LYS A 234 23.56 4.87 -7.00
C LYS A 234 23.05 3.47 -7.25
N PRO A 235 23.68 2.73 -8.17
CA PRO A 235 23.43 1.30 -8.28
C PRO A 235 23.80 0.55 -6.99
N TYR A 236 23.01 -0.47 -6.65
CA TYR A 236 23.25 -1.29 -5.47
C TYR A 236 22.75 -2.73 -5.65
N GLN A 237 23.26 -3.65 -4.82
CA GLN A 237 22.79 -5.02 -4.74
C GLN A 237 21.62 -5.09 -3.76
N ALA A 238 20.40 -5.40 -4.22
CA ALA A 238 19.27 -5.64 -3.35
C ALA A 238 19.45 -6.97 -2.57
N ALA A 239 18.87 -7.05 -1.39
CA ALA A 239 18.97 -8.24 -0.54
C ALA A 239 18.13 -9.42 -1.07
N GLY A 240 16.97 -9.12 -1.63
CA GLY A 240 16.00 -10.12 -2.07
C GLY A 240 15.20 -10.77 -0.94
N LEU A 241 14.02 -11.26 -1.28
CA LEU A 241 13.18 -12.03 -0.38
C LEU A 241 13.77 -13.44 -0.19
N ASP A 242 13.69 -13.96 1.04
CA ASP A 242 14.10 -15.34 1.32
C ASP A 242 13.36 -16.31 0.39
N LYS A 243 14.11 -17.15 -0.31
CA LYS A 243 13.57 -18.03 -1.37
C LYS A 243 12.63 -19.12 -0.86
N THR A 244 12.57 -19.31 0.45
CA THR A 244 11.62 -20.23 1.08
C THR A 244 10.24 -19.63 1.27
N ILE A 245 10.09 -18.31 1.07
CA ILE A 245 8.81 -17.61 1.14
C ILE A 245 8.21 -17.49 -0.26
N PRO A 246 7.17 -18.23 -0.61
CA PRO A 246 6.41 -17.96 -1.82
C PRO A 246 5.66 -16.65 -1.68
N TRP A 247 5.59 -15.86 -2.77
CA TRP A 247 4.82 -14.62 -2.76
C TRP A 247 3.92 -14.49 -3.98
N TYR A 248 2.83 -13.73 -3.83
CA TYR A 248 1.75 -13.62 -4.78
C TYR A 248 1.35 -12.17 -4.97
N GLN A 249 0.99 -11.80 -6.21
CA GLN A 249 0.74 -10.43 -6.62
C GLN A 249 -0.73 -10.22 -7.02
N THR A 250 -1.37 -9.15 -6.51
CA THR A 250 -2.56 -8.59 -7.15
C THR A 250 -2.22 -7.34 -7.95
N LYS A 251 -3.08 -6.95 -8.88
CA LYS A 251 -2.91 -5.75 -9.69
C LYS A 251 -3.47 -4.54 -8.94
N GLY A 252 -2.76 -3.41 -8.99
CA GLY A 252 -3.25 -2.12 -8.53
C GLY A 252 -3.63 -1.18 -9.69
N SER A 253 -4.18 -0.03 -9.37
CA SER A 253 -4.59 0.97 -10.36
C SER A 253 -3.40 1.60 -11.08
N HIS A 254 -2.30 1.89 -10.36
CA HIS A 254 -1.06 2.42 -10.92
C HIS A 254 -0.27 1.42 -11.79
N ASP A 255 -0.54 0.13 -11.64
CA ASP A 255 0.06 -0.90 -12.48
C ASP A 255 -0.50 -0.89 -13.92
N ASN A 256 -1.61 -0.18 -14.15
CA ASN A 256 -2.32 -0.16 -15.42
C ASN A 256 -2.58 1.24 -15.97
N PHE A 257 -2.72 2.24 -15.11
CA PHE A 257 -3.10 3.60 -15.49
C PHE A 257 -1.99 4.61 -15.17
N TRP A 258 -1.95 5.69 -15.96
CA TRP A 258 -1.08 6.81 -15.64
C TRP A 258 -1.51 7.43 -14.31
N PHE A 259 -0.60 7.43 -13.36
CA PHE A 259 -0.83 7.90 -12.00
C PHE A 259 -2.08 7.28 -11.35
N GLY A 260 -2.37 6.02 -11.68
CA GLY A 260 -3.51 5.26 -11.17
C GLY A 260 -4.89 5.76 -11.60
N SER A 261 -4.99 6.83 -12.36
CA SER A 261 -6.25 7.56 -12.56
C SER A 261 -6.61 7.85 -14.02
N ASN A 262 -5.71 7.65 -14.97
CA ASN A 262 -5.95 8.00 -16.37
C ASN A 262 -5.44 6.92 -17.32
N LEU A 263 -6.18 6.67 -18.39
CA LEU A 263 -5.73 5.79 -19.47
C LEU A 263 -4.42 6.28 -20.07
N VAL A 264 -3.51 5.34 -20.33
CA VAL A 264 -2.27 5.61 -21.03
C VAL A 264 -2.55 5.71 -22.53
N ASN A 265 -2.87 6.91 -23.01
CA ASN A 265 -3.07 7.20 -24.43
C ASN A 265 -1.75 7.36 -25.20
N ASP A 266 -1.82 7.56 -26.51
CA ASP A 266 -0.62 7.68 -27.36
C ASP A 266 0.28 8.87 -26.98
N TYR A 267 -0.29 9.98 -26.51
CA TYR A 267 0.47 11.13 -26.04
C TYR A 267 1.29 10.80 -24.80
N LEU A 268 0.70 10.15 -23.81
CA LEU A 268 1.39 9.68 -22.62
C LEU A 268 2.44 8.62 -22.97
N ARG A 269 2.13 7.64 -23.85
CA ARG A 269 3.08 6.62 -24.30
C ARG A 269 4.33 7.24 -24.90
N GLN A 270 4.17 8.28 -25.73
CA GLN A 270 5.28 8.98 -26.34
C GLN A 270 6.06 9.82 -25.32
N SER A 271 5.38 10.46 -24.36
CA SER A 271 6.05 11.24 -23.33
C SER A 271 6.91 10.36 -22.41
N TYR A 272 6.49 9.14 -22.11
CA TYR A 272 7.25 8.22 -21.26
C TYR A 272 8.67 7.98 -21.77
N ILE A 273 8.81 7.66 -23.03
CA ILE A 273 10.09 7.28 -23.65
C ILE A 273 10.82 8.45 -24.31
N GLY A 274 10.15 9.60 -24.45
CA GLY A 274 10.60 10.74 -25.23
C GLY A 274 11.55 11.67 -24.49
N GLU A 275 11.83 12.80 -25.15
CA GLU A 275 12.75 13.85 -24.68
C GLU A 275 12.01 15.08 -24.11
N HIS A 276 10.67 15.05 -24.07
CA HIS A 276 9.86 16.20 -23.68
C HIS A 276 9.10 15.96 -22.39
N ILE A 277 9.22 16.88 -21.46
CA ILE A 277 8.43 16.90 -20.24
C ILE A 277 6.95 16.96 -20.59
N LEU A 278 6.16 16.16 -19.88
CA LEU A 278 4.71 16.11 -19.98
C LEU A 278 4.12 17.51 -19.79
N ARG A 279 3.22 17.87 -20.69
CA ARG A 279 2.45 19.10 -20.65
C ARG A 279 0.96 18.73 -20.58
N LEU A 280 0.27 19.25 -19.58
CA LEU A 280 -1.16 19.02 -19.39
C LEU A 280 -1.91 20.36 -19.39
N GLY A 281 -3.12 20.37 -19.91
CA GLY A 281 -4.05 21.51 -19.82
C GLY A 281 -4.73 21.60 -18.44
N ASP A 282 -5.62 22.58 -18.27
CA ASP A 282 -6.42 22.72 -17.04
C ASP A 282 -7.35 21.51 -16.81
N ASP A 283 -7.79 20.89 -17.88
CA ASP A 283 -8.43 19.58 -17.86
C ASP A 283 -7.35 18.53 -18.13
N PHE A 284 -6.91 17.88 -17.05
CA PHE A 284 -5.86 16.87 -17.09
C PHE A 284 -6.25 15.60 -17.85
N THR A 285 -7.51 15.49 -18.24
CA THR A 285 -8.05 14.33 -18.97
C THR A 285 -7.95 14.47 -20.49
N ASP A 286 -7.86 15.69 -21.03
CA ASP A 286 -7.75 15.93 -22.47
C ASP A 286 -6.38 16.53 -22.86
N PRO A 287 -5.46 15.72 -23.38
CA PRO A 287 -4.16 16.20 -23.85
C PRO A 287 -4.25 17.15 -25.05
N ASN A 288 -5.41 17.26 -25.72
CA ASN A 288 -5.59 18.16 -26.85
C ASN A 288 -6.01 19.58 -26.42
N LEU A 289 -6.47 19.76 -25.18
CA LEU A 289 -6.75 21.08 -24.61
C LEU A 289 -5.47 21.81 -24.18
N LEU A 290 -4.46 21.81 -25.04
CA LEU A 290 -3.18 22.49 -24.84
C LEU A 290 -3.31 23.98 -25.17
N ASN A 291 -4.13 24.68 -24.42
CA ASN A 291 -4.29 26.13 -24.51
C ASN A 291 -3.24 26.89 -23.66
N GLU A 292 -3.38 28.20 -23.56
CA GLU A 292 -2.49 29.09 -22.78
C GLU A 292 -2.50 28.77 -21.26
N ARG A 293 -3.41 27.94 -20.79
CA ARG A 293 -3.55 27.51 -19.39
C ARG A 293 -2.84 26.18 -19.08
N ALA A 294 -2.09 25.62 -20.04
CA ALA A 294 -1.35 24.39 -19.82
C ALA A 294 -0.15 24.60 -18.87
N TYR A 295 0.27 23.50 -18.26
CA TYR A 295 1.41 23.45 -17.36
C TYR A 295 2.40 22.39 -17.79
N TYR A 296 3.68 22.69 -17.71
CA TYR A 296 4.73 21.68 -17.74
C TYR A 296 4.83 21.01 -16.38
N MET A 297 4.87 19.69 -16.37
CA MET A 297 4.93 18.90 -15.14
C MET A 297 6.29 18.92 -14.46
N GLY A 298 7.35 19.23 -15.18
CA GLY A 298 8.72 19.25 -14.66
C GLY A 298 9.38 17.89 -14.62
N THR A 299 10.62 17.87 -14.15
CA THR A 299 11.39 16.64 -13.90
C THR A 299 12.35 16.86 -12.74
N ILE A 300 12.84 15.77 -12.15
CA ILE A 300 13.99 15.78 -11.25
C ILE A 300 15.22 15.55 -12.12
N ASP A 301 16.11 16.55 -12.20
CA ASP A 301 17.26 16.53 -13.10
C ASP A 301 18.48 15.77 -12.56
N GLY A 302 18.40 15.27 -11.34
CA GLY A 302 19.50 14.55 -10.70
C GLY A 302 20.73 15.38 -10.38
N SER A 303 20.64 16.72 -10.44
CA SER A 303 21.77 17.62 -10.17
C SER A 303 22.01 17.89 -8.70
N THR A 304 21.03 17.61 -7.84
CA THR A 304 21.09 17.88 -6.41
C THR A 304 20.78 16.65 -5.56
N PRO A 305 21.34 16.53 -4.36
CA PRO A 305 21.03 15.44 -3.43
C PRO A 305 19.58 15.50 -2.89
N TYR A 306 18.88 16.59 -3.11
CA TYR A 306 17.52 16.81 -2.63
C TYR A 306 16.44 16.47 -3.67
N GLY A 307 16.81 16.25 -4.93
CA GLY A 307 15.86 15.97 -6.01
C GLY A 307 15.04 17.19 -6.42
N ASN A 308 15.69 18.34 -6.62
CA ASN A 308 15.00 19.55 -7.04
C ASN A 308 14.26 19.35 -8.37
N ILE A 309 13.02 19.87 -8.44
CA ILE A 309 12.19 19.84 -9.64
C ILE A 309 12.55 21.03 -10.50
N ILE A 310 12.78 20.78 -11.79
CA ILE A 310 13.05 21.81 -12.79
C ILE A 310 12.04 21.76 -13.93
N GLY A 311 11.81 22.88 -14.60
CA GLY A 311 10.96 22.99 -15.78
C GLY A 311 9.45 22.81 -15.51
N ALA A 312 9.02 22.87 -14.24
CA ALA A 312 7.62 22.81 -13.86
C ALA A 312 6.98 24.20 -13.82
N GLY A 313 5.70 24.31 -14.21
CA GLY A 313 4.93 25.55 -14.11
C GLY A 313 4.16 25.93 -15.36
N PRO A 314 3.44 27.09 -15.34
CA PRO A 314 2.63 27.53 -16.46
C PRO A 314 3.45 27.68 -17.76
N VAL A 315 2.90 27.19 -18.85
CA VAL A 315 3.54 27.26 -20.19
C VAL A 315 3.83 28.71 -20.60
N SER A 316 3.01 29.65 -20.16
CA SER A 316 3.19 31.08 -20.44
C SER A 316 4.44 31.70 -19.82
N THR A 317 4.97 31.10 -18.74
CA THR A 317 6.11 31.65 -17.97
C THR A 317 7.26 30.69 -17.81
N THR A 318 7.06 29.41 -18.10
CA THR A 318 8.05 28.35 -17.91
C THR A 318 8.61 27.90 -19.26
N ARG A 319 9.91 27.76 -19.35
CA ARG A 319 10.57 27.23 -20.55
C ARG A 319 10.51 25.69 -20.51
N ALA A 320 10.08 25.09 -21.62
CA ALA A 320 10.24 23.65 -21.81
C ALA A 320 11.72 23.27 -21.71
N ILE A 321 11.99 22.21 -20.95
CA ILE A 321 13.32 21.58 -20.90
C ILE A 321 13.24 20.21 -21.54
N ALA A 322 14.37 19.77 -22.11
CA ALA A 322 14.51 18.42 -22.63
C ALA A 322 15.09 17.50 -21.55
N VAL A 323 14.72 16.25 -21.60
CA VAL A 323 15.27 15.15 -20.81
C VAL A 323 15.87 14.10 -21.75
N ALA A 324 16.73 13.23 -21.25
CA ALA A 324 17.23 12.14 -22.08
C ALA A 324 16.13 11.09 -22.29
N ALA A 325 15.93 10.68 -23.54
CA ALA A 325 15.02 9.61 -23.90
C ALA A 325 15.48 8.27 -23.31
N ASP A 326 14.52 7.42 -22.91
CA ASP A 326 14.80 6.07 -22.44
C ASP A 326 13.67 5.11 -22.82
N ALA A 327 13.96 4.12 -23.66
CA ALA A 327 12.98 3.14 -24.10
C ALA A 327 12.46 2.21 -22.97
N ASN A 328 13.22 2.10 -21.87
CA ASN A 328 12.79 1.28 -20.72
C ASN A 328 11.68 1.94 -19.90
N ARG A 329 11.40 3.22 -20.14
CA ARG A 329 10.24 3.90 -19.55
C ARG A 329 8.92 3.57 -20.23
N ARG A 330 8.89 2.69 -21.26
CA ARG A 330 7.66 2.34 -21.98
C ARG A 330 6.58 1.87 -21.02
N SER A 331 5.33 2.27 -21.27
CA SER A 331 4.18 1.75 -20.53
C SER A 331 3.92 0.29 -20.90
N LEU A 332 3.47 -0.48 -19.93
CA LEU A 332 3.03 -1.86 -20.12
C LEU A 332 1.50 -1.90 -20.19
N ASN A 333 0.97 -2.75 -21.09
CA ASN A 333 -0.41 -3.18 -20.98
C ASN A 333 -0.52 -4.35 -19.98
N MET A 334 -1.74 -4.75 -19.61
CA MET A 334 -1.95 -5.77 -18.59
C MET A 334 -1.32 -7.11 -18.92
N LYS A 335 -1.31 -7.54 -20.20
CA LYS A 335 -0.65 -8.79 -20.62
C LYS A 335 0.87 -8.73 -20.48
N GLU A 336 1.46 -7.63 -20.89
CA GLU A 336 2.89 -7.37 -20.73
C GLU A 336 3.26 -7.29 -19.25
N TRP A 337 2.46 -6.60 -18.44
CA TRP A 337 2.65 -6.51 -17.01
C TRP A 337 2.65 -7.89 -16.33
N MET A 338 1.62 -8.71 -16.57
CA MET A 338 1.58 -10.09 -16.03
C MET A 338 2.74 -10.95 -16.52
N SER A 339 3.21 -10.75 -17.76
CA SER A 339 4.29 -11.54 -18.35
C SER A 339 5.63 -11.31 -17.64
N GLU A 340 5.87 -10.12 -17.07
CA GLU A 340 7.10 -9.81 -16.35
C GLU A 340 7.27 -10.64 -15.07
N PHE A 341 6.19 -11.12 -14.46
CA PHE A 341 6.24 -11.99 -13.27
C PHE A 341 6.78 -13.40 -13.57
N PHE A 342 6.86 -13.80 -14.83
CA PHE A 342 7.53 -15.04 -15.24
C PHE A 342 9.04 -14.86 -15.42
N ASN A 343 9.52 -13.62 -15.45
CA ASN A 343 10.92 -13.27 -15.58
C ASN A 343 11.53 -12.91 -14.21
N THR A 344 11.36 -13.81 -13.24
CA THR A 344 11.82 -13.67 -11.86
C THR A 344 12.60 -14.89 -11.40
N SER A 345 13.32 -14.80 -10.30
CA SER A 345 14.06 -15.90 -9.68
C SER A 345 13.50 -16.34 -8.33
N SER A 346 12.51 -15.62 -7.82
CA SER A 346 11.76 -15.95 -6.59
C SER A 346 10.56 -16.87 -6.89
N ASN A 347 9.90 -17.37 -5.87
CA ASN A 347 8.87 -18.41 -5.99
C ASN A 347 7.46 -17.87 -5.64
N PRO A 348 6.40 -18.45 -6.25
CA PRO A 348 6.40 -19.34 -7.43
C PRO A 348 6.63 -18.56 -8.72
N VAL A 349 7.04 -19.24 -9.79
CA VAL A 349 7.11 -18.64 -11.13
C VAL A 349 5.73 -18.09 -11.51
N GLY A 350 5.68 -16.85 -12.00
CA GLY A 350 4.44 -16.16 -12.34
C GLY A 350 3.71 -15.57 -11.14
N HIS A 351 4.18 -15.83 -9.89
CA HIS A 351 3.63 -15.28 -8.63
C HIS A 351 2.10 -15.34 -8.53
N GLY A 352 1.54 -16.46 -8.98
CA GLY A 352 0.11 -16.74 -9.06
C GLY A 352 -0.49 -16.61 -10.45
N PHE A 353 0.08 -15.78 -11.31
CA PHE A 353 -0.34 -15.71 -12.72
C PHE A 353 0.09 -16.96 -13.47
N THR A 354 -0.76 -17.39 -14.39
CA THR A 354 -0.53 -18.50 -15.32
C THR A 354 -0.58 -17.98 -16.75
N GLN A 355 -0.15 -18.81 -17.71
CA GLN A 355 -0.29 -18.47 -19.13
C GLN A 355 -1.76 -18.17 -19.50
N SER A 356 -2.71 -18.88 -18.89
CA SER A 356 -4.14 -18.63 -19.09
C SER A 356 -4.58 -17.22 -18.66
N ASN A 357 -3.98 -16.68 -17.60
CA ASN A 357 -4.25 -15.29 -17.19
C ASN A 357 -3.81 -14.30 -18.27
N ILE A 358 -2.61 -14.49 -18.82
CA ILE A 358 -2.07 -13.66 -19.90
C ILE A 358 -2.93 -13.76 -21.16
N ASP A 359 -3.22 -14.99 -21.60
CA ASP A 359 -3.99 -15.24 -22.82
C ASP A 359 -5.37 -14.59 -22.78
N ASN A 360 -6.05 -14.69 -21.63
CA ASN A 360 -7.39 -14.16 -21.41
C ASN A 360 -7.44 -12.70 -20.91
N ASN A 361 -6.30 -12.05 -20.73
CA ASN A 361 -6.22 -10.71 -20.15
C ASN A 361 -6.97 -10.59 -18.80
N PHE A 362 -6.74 -11.54 -17.88
CA PHE A 362 -7.51 -11.70 -16.65
C PHE A 362 -6.59 -11.90 -15.44
N ALA A 363 -6.44 -10.88 -14.61
CA ALA A 363 -5.43 -10.83 -13.55
C ALA A 363 -5.91 -11.40 -12.20
N SER A 364 -7.01 -12.17 -12.16
CA SER A 364 -7.47 -12.83 -10.94
C SER A 364 -7.15 -14.32 -10.96
N TYR A 365 -6.85 -14.87 -9.78
CA TYR A 365 -6.55 -16.29 -9.59
C TYR A 365 -6.76 -16.71 -8.13
N SER A 366 -6.71 -18.00 -7.82
CA SER A 366 -6.80 -18.49 -6.44
C SER A 366 -5.79 -19.60 -6.17
N PHE A 367 -5.43 -19.78 -4.90
CA PHE A 367 -4.49 -20.83 -4.48
C PHE A 367 -4.69 -21.22 -3.00
N GLU A 368 -4.07 -22.33 -2.62
CA GLU A 368 -3.98 -22.78 -1.23
C GLU A 368 -2.59 -22.42 -0.68
N PRO A 369 -2.50 -21.47 0.29
CA PRO A 369 -1.21 -20.94 0.74
C PRO A 369 -0.39 -21.95 1.56
N LYS A 370 -1.04 -22.96 2.12
CA LYS A 370 -0.41 -23.97 2.98
C LYS A 370 -1.03 -25.33 2.77
N ALA A 371 -0.20 -26.30 2.42
CA ALA A 371 -0.65 -27.68 2.28
C ALA A 371 -1.28 -28.23 3.57
N ASN A 372 -2.33 -28.98 3.43
CA ASN A 372 -3.05 -29.63 4.52
C ASN A 372 -3.68 -28.66 5.57
N VAL A 373 -3.91 -27.40 5.20
CA VAL A 373 -4.74 -26.46 5.99
C VAL A 373 -5.88 -25.99 5.08
N PRO A 374 -7.14 -26.07 5.51
CA PRO A 374 -8.28 -25.74 4.66
C PRO A 374 -8.45 -24.21 4.54
N ILE A 375 -7.49 -23.53 3.92
CA ILE A 375 -7.52 -22.09 3.64
C ILE A 375 -7.29 -21.88 2.16
N LYS A 376 -8.11 -21.03 1.55
CA LYS A 376 -8.02 -20.60 0.16
C LYS A 376 -7.81 -19.09 0.12
N VAL A 377 -6.85 -18.63 -0.67
CA VAL A 377 -6.66 -17.22 -1.01
C VAL A 377 -7.16 -16.99 -2.42
N ILE A 378 -7.96 -15.94 -2.60
CA ILE A 378 -8.53 -15.46 -3.85
C ILE A 378 -7.89 -14.11 -4.13
N MET A 379 -6.96 -14.05 -5.08
CA MET A 379 -6.35 -12.81 -5.55
C MET A 379 -7.28 -12.21 -6.61
N LEU A 380 -7.83 -11.05 -6.34
CA LEU A 380 -8.87 -10.42 -7.15
C LEU A 380 -8.35 -9.13 -7.79
N ASP A 381 -8.46 -9.02 -9.11
CA ASP A 381 -8.35 -7.74 -9.80
C ASP A 381 -9.69 -7.01 -9.67
N ASP A 382 -9.72 -6.02 -8.81
CA ASP A 382 -10.86 -5.14 -8.53
C ASP A 382 -10.64 -3.71 -9.03
N THR A 383 -9.67 -3.52 -9.94
CA THR A 383 -9.43 -2.23 -10.60
C THR A 383 -10.31 -2.07 -11.83
N GLN A 384 -10.48 -0.84 -12.30
CA GLN A 384 -11.23 -0.58 -13.54
C GLN A 384 -10.54 -1.23 -14.76
N SER A 385 -11.28 -1.39 -15.86
CA SER A 385 -10.78 -1.98 -17.10
C SER A 385 -10.27 -0.89 -18.06
N GLU A 386 -9.18 -1.17 -18.79
CA GLU A 386 -8.74 -0.33 -19.91
C GLU A 386 -9.76 -0.24 -21.05
N GLU A 387 -10.68 -1.19 -21.10
CA GLU A 387 -11.73 -1.25 -22.13
C GLU A 387 -12.89 -0.27 -21.85
N ASP A 388 -12.95 0.27 -20.60
CA ASP A 388 -13.99 1.21 -20.18
C ASP A 388 -13.59 2.64 -20.58
N THR A 389 -13.53 2.92 -21.87
CA THR A 389 -12.98 4.18 -22.44
C THR A 389 -13.78 5.45 -22.16
N ASP A 390 -15.01 5.33 -21.66
CA ASP A 390 -15.91 6.47 -21.45
C ASP A 390 -15.87 7.01 -20.01
N LEU A 391 -14.92 6.57 -19.19
CA LEU A 391 -14.84 6.97 -17.80
C LEU A 391 -13.94 8.19 -17.59
N PRO A 392 -14.36 9.13 -16.74
CA PRO A 392 -13.57 10.32 -16.44
C PRO A 392 -12.41 10.07 -15.47
N ASN A 393 -12.40 8.94 -14.76
CA ASN A 393 -11.42 8.60 -13.72
C ASN A 393 -11.33 7.09 -13.53
N TYR A 394 -10.11 6.57 -13.45
CA TYR A 394 -9.80 5.13 -13.35
C TYR A 394 -9.26 4.71 -11.98
N GLY A 395 -9.24 5.57 -10.99
CA GLY A 395 -8.77 5.27 -9.63
C GLY A 395 -9.80 4.60 -8.73
N ASN A 396 -10.89 4.03 -9.27
CA ASN A 396 -11.96 3.40 -8.48
C ASN A 396 -11.80 1.88 -8.44
N GLY A 397 -12.41 1.27 -7.43
CA GLY A 397 -12.72 -0.15 -7.45
C GLY A 397 -13.81 -0.46 -8.46
N ALA A 398 -13.70 -1.60 -9.15
CA ALA A 398 -14.69 -2.05 -10.11
C ALA A 398 -14.66 -3.57 -10.29
N LEU A 399 -15.83 -4.15 -10.38
CA LEU A 399 -16.03 -5.53 -10.83
C LEU A 399 -16.93 -5.52 -12.05
N ASN A 400 -16.38 -5.85 -13.21
CA ASN A 400 -17.19 -6.20 -14.34
C ASN A 400 -17.83 -7.58 -14.15
N LYS A 401 -18.85 -7.89 -14.94
CA LYS A 401 -19.59 -9.15 -14.80
C LYS A 401 -18.70 -10.39 -14.83
N ALA A 402 -17.69 -10.41 -15.67
CA ALA A 402 -16.81 -11.57 -15.79
C ALA A 402 -15.99 -11.81 -14.51
N ARG A 403 -15.41 -10.77 -13.91
CA ARG A 403 -14.65 -10.85 -12.65
C ARG A 403 -15.58 -11.18 -11.49
N TYR A 404 -16.77 -10.61 -11.46
CA TYR A 404 -17.76 -10.94 -10.43
C TYR A 404 -18.21 -12.39 -10.50
N ASP A 405 -18.61 -12.89 -11.69
CA ASP A 405 -19.05 -14.29 -11.86
C ASP A 405 -17.91 -15.27 -11.49
N TRP A 406 -16.68 -14.91 -11.83
CA TRP A 406 -15.50 -15.70 -11.45
C TRP A 406 -15.32 -15.69 -9.91
N LEU A 407 -15.41 -14.54 -9.26
CA LEU A 407 -15.33 -14.44 -7.79
C LEU A 407 -16.37 -15.32 -7.11
N ILE A 408 -17.63 -15.26 -7.55
CA ILE A 408 -18.71 -16.11 -7.02
C ILE A 408 -18.37 -17.60 -7.22
N SER A 409 -17.89 -17.98 -8.41
CA SER A 409 -17.45 -19.36 -8.65
C SER A 409 -16.34 -19.82 -7.69
N GLU A 410 -15.37 -18.95 -7.40
CA GLU A 410 -14.28 -19.28 -6.48
C GLU A 410 -14.75 -19.36 -5.01
N LEU A 411 -15.69 -18.52 -4.62
CA LEU A 411 -16.33 -18.58 -3.31
C LEU A 411 -17.16 -19.86 -3.15
N ASP A 412 -17.97 -20.24 -4.16
CA ASP A 412 -18.75 -21.47 -4.18
C ASP A 412 -17.86 -22.72 -4.05
N LYS A 413 -16.74 -22.75 -4.79
CA LYS A 413 -15.75 -23.84 -4.70
C LYS A 413 -15.14 -23.91 -3.30
N GLY A 414 -14.70 -22.80 -2.73
CA GLY A 414 -14.11 -22.75 -1.39
C GLY A 414 -15.10 -23.15 -0.31
N GLN A 415 -16.34 -22.66 -0.41
CA GLN A 415 -17.42 -23.02 0.52
C GLN A 415 -17.73 -24.51 0.46
N SER A 416 -17.91 -25.07 -0.75
CA SER A 416 -18.19 -26.49 -0.97
C SER A 416 -17.05 -27.40 -0.52
N ALA A 417 -15.80 -26.95 -0.67
CA ALA A 417 -14.62 -27.66 -0.17
C ALA A 417 -14.43 -27.51 1.35
N GLY A 418 -15.22 -26.64 2.01
CA GLY A 418 -15.09 -26.34 3.42
C GLY A 418 -13.73 -25.69 3.72
N GLN A 419 -13.35 -24.69 2.96
CA GLN A 419 -12.14 -23.90 3.18
C GLN A 419 -12.50 -22.54 3.79
N LEU A 420 -11.69 -22.06 4.72
CA LEU A 420 -11.69 -20.64 5.09
C LEU A 420 -11.19 -19.84 3.88
N MET A 421 -11.82 -18.73 3.59
CA MET A 421 -11.49 -17.94 2.39
C MET A 421 -10.99 -16.55 2.76
N ILE A 422 -9.93 -16.13 2.08
CA ILE A 422 -9.37 -14.79 2.14
C ILE A 422 -9.43 -14.22 0.73
N ILE A 423 -10.01 -13.04 0.58
CA ILE A 423 -9.92 -12.26 -0.66
C ILE A 423 -8.78 -11.25 -0.48
N ALA A 424 -7.85 -11.20 -1.41
CA ALA A 424 -6.81 -10.19 -1.50
C ALA A 424 -7.00 -9.39 -2.79
N ALA A 425 -7.36 -8.15 -2.62
CA ALA A 425 -7.63 -7.19 -3.68
C ALA A 425 -6.75 -5.94 -3.52
N HIS A 426 -6.93 -4.93 -4.35
CA HIS A 426 -6.22 -3.67 -4.23
C HIS A 426 -7.10 -2.60 -3.62
N VAL A 427 -8.30 -2.38 -4.14
CA VAL A 427 -9.20 -1.31 -3.71
C VAL A 427 -10.12 -1.79 -2.59
N PRO A 428 -10.23 -1.05 -1.47
CA PRO A 428 -11.17 -1.40 -0.42
C PRO A 428 -12.62 -1.32 -0.88
N ILE A 429 -13.49 -2.13 -0.29
CA ILE A 429 -14.92 -2.17 -0.65
C ILE A 429 -15.56 -0.81 -0.40
N GLY A 430 -16.22 -0.24 -1.42
CA GLY A 430 -16.98 1.01 -1.31
C GLY A 430 -16.13 2.27 -1.19
N VAL A 431 -14.84 2.21 -1.52
CA VAL A 431 -13.98 3.39 -1.56
C VAL A 431 -14.09 4.11 -2.89
N LEU A 432 -14.31 5.42 -2.80
CA LEU A 432 -14.27 6.35 -3.93
C LEU A 432 -12.90 7.03 -4.05
N PRO A 433 -12.54 7.51 -5.25
CA PRO A 433 -11.31 8.26 -5.43
C PRO A 433 -11.34 9.58 -4.67
N PHE A 434 -10.15 10.14 -4.48
CA PHE A 434 -9.94 11.41 -3.81
C PHE A 434 -10.85 12.52 -4.35
N GLY A 435 -11.58 13.20 -3.47
CA GLY A 435 -11.98 14.58 -3.68
C GLY A 435 -13.46 14.88 -3.88
N ASP A 436 -14.39 13.92 -4.00
CA ASP A 436 -15.79 14.27 -4.22
C ASP A 436 -16.68 14.24 -2.95
N GLY A 437 -16.12 13.86 -1.81
CA GLY A 437 -16.81 13.86 -0.51
C GLY A 437 -18.02 12.91 -0.44
N LYS A 438 -18.22 12.05 -1.42
CA LYS A 438 -19.30 11.07 -1.43
C LYS A 438 -18.78 9.78 -0.85
N THR A 439 -19.36 9.37 0.25
CA THR A 439 -19.09 8.08 0.89
C THR A 439 -19.84 6.97 0.16
N GLY A 440 -19.10 5.94 -0.23
CA GLY A 440 -19.64 4.61 -0.44
C GLY A 440 -20.30 4.38 -1.78
N SER A 441 -19.55 3.94 -2.71
CA SER A 441 -19.95 3.04 -3.80
C SER A 441 -18.82 2.97 -4.82
N TRP A 442 -18.47 1.81 -5.29
CA TRP A 442 -17.68 1.71 -6.53
C TRP A 442 -18.43 2.33 -7.73
N GLY A 443 -19.65 2.82 -7.46
CA GLY A 443 -20.42 3.74 -8.27
C GLY A 443 -20.76 3.25 -9.67
N PRO A 444 -20.96 4.18 -10.62
CA PRO A 444 -21.34 3.84 -12.00
C PRO A 444 -20.21 3.14 -12.79
N TYR A 445 -19.06 2.92 -12.18
CA TYR A 445 -17.85 2.37 -12.81
C TYR A 445 -17.72 0.85 -12.64
N SER A 446 -18.65 0.23 -11.91
CA SER A 446 -18.67 -1.20 -11.64
C SER A 446 -20.03 -1.78 -12.06
N ASP A 447 -20.04 -2.96 -12.69
CA ASP A 447 -21.28 -3.70 -12.94
C ASP A 447 -21.94 -4.17 -11.65
N VAL A 448 -21.16 -4.23 -10.56
CA VAL A 448 -21.60 -4.63 -9.23
C VAL A 448 -21.18 -3.57 -8.23
N ASP A 449 -22.18 -2.91 -7.63
CA ASP A 449 -21.95 -1.98 -6.55
C ASP A 449 -21.66 -2.68 -5.21
N ASP A 450 -21.13 -1.93 -4.24
CA ASP A 450 -20.86 -2.40 -2.89
C ASP A 450 -22.14 -2.83 -2.15
N TRP A 451 -23.27 -2.19 -2.43
CA TRP A 451 -24.58 -2.55 -1.87
C TRP A 451 -25.05 -3.95 -2.30
N THR A 452 -24.62 -4.41 -3.47
CA THR A 452 -24.85 -5.75 -3.98
C THR A 452 -23.75 -6.71 -3.55
N LEU A 453 -22.50 -6.26 -3.57
CA LEU A 453 -21.34 -7.08 -3.26
C LEU A 453 -21.35 -7.55 -1.80
N ILE A 454 -21.47 -6.63 -0.84
CA ILE A 454 -21.42 -6.96 0.60
C ILE A 454 -22.47 -8.02 0.99
N PRO A 455 -23.79 -7.86 0.66
CA PRO A 455 -24.75 -8.89 0.96
C PRO A 455 -24.49 -10.23 0.26
N THR A 456 -23.81 -10.21 -0.88
CA THR A 456 -23.44 -11.43 -1.57
C THR A 456 -22.27 -12.12 -0.87
N LEU A 457 -21.25 -11.41 -0.48
CA LEU A 457 -20.15 -11.93 0.32
C LEU A 457 -20.63 -12.52 1.65
N GLN A 458 -21.61 -11.89 2.29
CA GLN A 458 -22.26 -12.35 3.53
C GLN A 458 -23.14 -13.61 3.37
N LYS A 459 -23.17 -14.26 2.22
CA LYS A 459 -23.78 -15.59 2.04
C LYS A 459 -22.76 -16.72 2.29
N TYR A 460 -21.49 -16.39 2.45
CA TYR A 460 -20.39 -17.35 2.57
C TYR A 460 -19.83 -17.38 4.00
N PRO A 461 -20.30 -18.29 4.87
CA PRO A 461 -19.87 -18.36 6.28
C PRO A 461 -18.38 -18.71 6.44
N ASN A 462 -17.70 -19.14 5.39
CA ASN A 462 -16.28 -19.43 5.41
C ASN A 462 -15.41 -18.25 4.87
N LEU A 463 -16.01 -17.16 4.40
CA LEU A 463 -15.27 -15.94 4.09
C LEU A 463 -14.95 -15.20 5.39
N ILE A 464 -13.66 -15.02 5.66
CA ILE A 464 -13.22 -14.44 6.94
C ILE A 464 -12.55 -13.08 6.78
N LEU A 465 -11.96 -12.80 5.59
CA LEU A 465 -11.09 -11.66 5.43
C LEU A 465 -11.09 -11.14 4.00
N TRP A 466 -11.19 -9.81 3.87
CA TRP A 466 -10.87 -9.04 2.67
C TRP A 466 -9.64 -8.19 2.97
N LEU A 467 -8.60 -8.29 2.14
CA LEU A 467 -7.37 -7.52 2.23
C LEU A 467 -7.33 -6.48 1.11
N ALA A 468 -6.87 -5.26 1.44
CA ALA A 468 -6.72 -4.18 0.48
C ALA A 468 -5.53 -3.25 0.79
N GLY A 469 -5.16 -2.42 -0.18
CA GLY A 469 -4.22 -1.30 -0.10
C GLY A 469 -4.88 0.01 -0.51
N HIS A 470 -4.34 0.69 -1.52
CA HIS A 470 -4.92 1.82 -2.26
C HIS A 470 -5.04 3.15 -1.49
N GLN A 471 -5.56 3.14 -0.27
CA GLN A 471 -5.76 4.38 0.51
C GLN A 471 -4.55 4.77 1.37
N HIS A 472 -3.49 3.99 1.34
CA HIS A 472 -2.25 4.21 2.08
C HIS A 472 -2.43 4.32 3.61
N ASN A 473 -3.50 3.76 4.15
CA ASN A 473 -3.86 3.81 5.56
C ASN A 473 -3.95 2.41 6.17
N ASN A 474 -3.58 2.29 7.44
CA ASN A 474 -3.89 1.11 8.23
C ASN A 474 -5.32 1.23 8.79
N GLN A 475 -6.23 0.44 8.26
CA GLN A 475 -7.64 0.47 8.67
C GLN A 475 -8.19 -0.94 8.83
N VAL A 476 -9.16 -1.08 9.75
CA VAL A 476 -9.94 -2.32 9.93
C VAL A 476 -11.42 -1.96 9.92
N THR A 477 -12.13 -2.51 8.96
CA THR A 477 -13.58 -2.34 8.80
C THR A 477 -14.28 -3.67 9.13
N PRO A 478 -15.16 -3.70 10.13
CA PRO A 478 -16.01 -4.87 10.39
C PRO A 478 -17.19 -4.86 9.41
N TRP A 479 -17.50 -6.02 8.84
CA TRP A 479 -18.73 -6.29 8.11
C TRP A 479 -19.56 -7.30 8.88
N PRO A 480 -20.29 -6.90 9.96
CA PRO A 480 -21.09 -7.82 10.76
C PRO A 480 -22.21 -8.43 9.92
N SER A 481 -22.57 -9.66 10.25
CA SER A 481 -23.72 -10.31 9.62
C SER A 481 -24.99 -9.47 9.76
N ARG A 482 -25.79 -9.43 8.71
CA ARG A 482 -27.13 -8.82 8.74
C ARG A 482 -28.15 -9.68 9.50
N ASP A 483 -27.84 -10.94 9.71
CA ASP A 483 -28.64 -11.86 10.54
C ASP A 483 -27.91 -12.13 11.86
N PRO A 484 -28.37 -11.57 13.00
CA PRO A 484 -27.75 -11.78 14.30
C PRO A 484 -27.72 -13.24 14.79
N THR A 485 -28.52 -14.10 14.17
CA THR A 485 -28.55 -15.54 14.50
C THR A 485 -27.46 -16.32 13.77
N HIS A 486 -26.85 -15.72 12.78
CA HIS A 486 -25.77 -16.27 11.95
C HIS A 486 -24.56 -15.32 11.92
N PRO A 487 -23.88 -15.08 13.05
CA PRO A 487 -22.75 -14.15 13.11
C PRO A 487 -21.57 -14.58 12.23
N GLU A 488 -21.45 -15.86 11.90
CA GLU A 488 -20.44 -16.42 10.99
C GLU A 488 -20.53 -15.91 9.54
N LEU A 489 -21.62 -15.22 9.19
CA LEU A 489 -21.78 -14.55 7.89
C LEU A 489 -21.09 -13.17 7.84
N GLY A 490 -20.57 -12.69 8.97
CA GLY A 490 -19.74 -11.50 9.02
C GLY A 490 -18.29 -11.80 8.64
N PHE A 491 -17.58 -10.78 8.16
CA PHE A 491 -16.15 -10.87 7.81
C PHE A 491 -15.42 -9.55 8.13
N TRP A 492 -14.10 -9.60 8.09
CA TRP A 492 -13.25 -8.44 8.31
C TRP A 492 -12.68 -7.92 7.00
N GLU A 493 -12.59 -6.61 6.86
CA GLU A 493 -11.80 -5.95 5.84
C GLU A 493 -10.61 -5.26 6.51
N VAL A 494 -9.41 -5.50 5.98
CA VAL A 494 -8.16 -4.96 6.51
C VAL A 494 -7.36 -4.30 5.40
N GLN A 495 -7.10 -3.02 5.57
CA GLN A 495 -6.26 -2.24 4.67
C GLN A 495 -4.85 -2.16 5.22
N THR A 496 -3.86 -2.30 4.34
CA THR A 496 -2.43 -2.13 4.63
C THR A 496 -1.97 -0.80 4.08
N ALA A 497 -1.23 -0.03 4.89
CA ALA A 497 -0.66 1.24 4.46
C ALA A 497 0.40 1.06 3.37
N SER A 498 0.68 2.14 2.64
CA SER A 498 1.73 2.19 1.62
C SER A 498 3.13 2.14 2.22
N LEU A 499 4.08 1.52 1.49
CA LEU A 499 5.51 1.67 1.79
C LEU A 499 6.10 3.01 1.35
N ARG A 500 5.44 3.73 0.44
CA ARG A 500 5.92 5.02 -0.06
C ARG A 500 5.66 6.15 0.93
N ASP A 501 4.43 6.23 1.44
CA ASP A 501 3.96 7.33 2.26
C ASP A 501 4.00 6.99 3.75
N PHE A 502 4.06 8.01 4.60
CA PHE A 502 3.90 7.77 6.04
C PHE A 502 2.51 7.18 6.33
N PRO A 503 2.42 6.10 7.15
CA PRO A 503 3.41 5.59 8.10
C PRO A 503 4.49 4.65 7.53
N GLN A 504 4.49 4.32 6.25
CA GLN A 504 5.44 3.40 5.62
C GLN A 504 5.44 2.00 6.26
N HIS A 505 4.27 1.45 6.50
CA HIS A 505 4.12 0.13 7.10
C HIS A 505 3.90 -0.96 6.05
N PHE A 506 4.37 -2.14 6.37
CA PHE A 506 3.78 -3.38 5.89
C PHE A 506 3.11 -4.11 7.06
N ARG A 507 2.41 -5.23 6.81
CA ARG A 507 1.60 -5.86 7.86
C ARG A 507 1.85 -7.36 7.91
N THR A 508 1.88 -7.93 9.12
CA THR A 508 1.88 -9.37 9.32
C THR A 508 0.53 -9.85 9.83
N PHE A 509 0.17 -11.04 9.43
CA PHE A 509 -1.08 -11.71 9.78
C PHE A 509 -0.80 -13.10 10.31
N GLU A 510 -1.46 -13.45 11.39
CA GLU A 510 -1.51 -14.82 11.85
C GLU A 510 -2.96 -15.23 12.09
N ILE A 511 -3.40 -16.29 11.41
CA ILE A 511 -4.71 -16.89 11.63
C ILE A 511 -4.52 -18.04 12.63
N VAL A 512 -5.17 -17.95 13.77
CA VAL A 512 -5.04 -18.91 14.86
C VAL A 512 -6.39 -19.44 15.29
N ARG A 513 -6.44 -20.71 15.67
CA ARG A 513 -7.62 -21.35 16.23
C ARG A 513 -7.66 -21.11 17.73
N ASN A 514 -8.85 -20.85 18.27
CA ASN A 514 -9.11 -20.59 19.67
C ASN A 514 -9.72 -21.80 20.40
N THR A 515 -9.68 -21.76 21.74
CA THR A 515 -10.23 -22.82 22.62
C THR A 515 -11.74 -23.02 22.50
N ASP A 516 -12.46 -21.97 22.13
CA ASP A 516 -13.93 -21.96 21.94
C ASP A 516 -14.35 -22.25 20.50
N ASN A 517 -13.42 -22.65 19.63
CA ASN A 517 -13.60 -22.93 18.21
C ASN A 517 -13.89 -21.68 17.33
N THR A 518 -13.71 -20.47 17.84
CA THR A 518 -13.53 -19.28 16.98
C THR A 518 -12.12 -19.28 16.41
N ILE A 519 -11.84 -18.35 15.50
CA ILE A 519 -10.46 -18.03 15.11
C ILE A 519 -10.14 -16.58 15.47
N SER A 520 -8.87 -16.31 15.70
CA SER A 520 -8.33 -14.96 15.77
C SER A 520 -7.52 -14.68 14.51
N ILE A 521 -7.70 -13.51 13.94
CA ILE A 521 -6.82 -12.93 12.91
C ILE A 521 -5.99 -11.87 13.63
N ILE A 522 -4.73 -12.20 13.91
CA ILE A 522 -3.80 -11.32 14.62
C ILE A 522 -3.08 -10.51 13.57
N ILE A 523 -3.24 -9.18 13.61
CA ILE A 523 -2.65 -8.25 12.67
C ILE A 523 -1.65 -7.35 13.38
N THR A 524 -0.47 -7.19 12.78
CA THR A 524 0.60 -6.35 13.34
C THR A 524 1.21 -5.50 12.23
N ASP A 525 1.25 -4.19 12.43
CA ASP A 525 1.97 -3.29 11.55
C ASP A 525 3.47 -3.34 11.83
N ILE A 526 4.26 -3.23 10.80
CA ILE A 526 5.71 -3.33 10.86
C ILE A 526 6.33 -2.11 10.18
N ASP A 527 7.12 -1.36 10.92
CA ASP A 527 8.06 -0.39 10.34
C ASP A 527 9.21 -1.14 9.66
N PRO A 528 9.56 -0.87 8.39
CA PRO A 528 10.82 -1.32 7.84
C PRO A 528 11.98 -0.90 8.75
N ALA A 529 12.87 -1.83 9.07
CA ALA A 529 13.97 -1.62 10.02
C ALA A 529 15.12 -0.83 9.38
N VAL A 530 14.86 0.42 9.02
CA VAL A 530 15.86 1.28 8.37
C VAL A 530 17.06 1.55 9.28
N ARG A 531 18.23 1.57 8.69
CA ARG A 531 19.47 1.97 9.36
C ARG A 531 19.68 3.48 9.20
N ASP A 532 20.05 4.15 10.28
CA ASP A 532 20.38 5.59 10.23
C ASP A 532 21.45 5.88 9.18
N GLY A 533 21.26 6.95 8.42
CA GLY A 533 22.15 7.37 7.35
C GLY A 533 22.05 6.55 6.05
N SER A 534 21.15 5.56 5.98
CA SER A 534 20.91 4.81 4.75
C SER A 534 19.95 5.56 3.81
N PRO A 535 19.93 5.22 2.51
CA PRO A 535 18.92 5.73 1.58
C PRO A 535 17.48 5.43 2.01
N ALA A 536 17.21 4.29 2.64
CA ALA A 536 15.90 3.96 3.21
C ALA A 536 15.50 4.92 4.36
N ALA A 537 16.46 5.41 5.16
CA ALA A 537 16.19 6.43 6.16
C ALA A 537 15.82 7.78 5.54
N MET A 538 16.40 8.10 4.38
CA MET A 538 16.00 9.29 3.61
C MET A 538 14.59 9.14 3.01
N SER A 539 14.20 7.93 2.58
CA SER A 539 12.80 7.65 2.21
C SER A 539 11.85 7.99 3.37
N ARG A 540 12.15 7.51 4.57
CA ARG A 540 11.35 7.82 5.78
C ARG A 540 11.31 9.31 6.10
N PHE A 541 12.44 9.99 5.98
CA PHE A 541 12.51 11.44 6.16
C PHE A 541 11.52 12.17 5.25
N TYR A 542 11.49 11.83 3.95
CA TYR A 542 10.58 12.46 3.01
C TYR A 542 9.13 12.05 3.22
N ALA A 543 8.84 10.79 3.59
CA ALA A 543 7.49 10.36 3.92
C ALA A 543 6.92 11.10 5.13
N VAL A 544 7.72 11.29 6.18
CA VAL A 544 7.36 12.09 7.35
C VAL A 544 7.17 13.56 6.97
N ALA A 545 8.08 14.14 6.18
CA ALA A 545 7.96 15.53 5.74
C ALA A 545 6.69 15.75 4.91
N ALA A 546 6.38 14.85 3.98
CA ALA A 546 5.15 14.91 3.19
C ALA A 546 3.90 14.88 4.06
N SER A 547 3.84 13.98 5.06
CA SER A 547 2.71 13.91 5.99
C SER A 547 2.53 15.19 6.82
N GLN A 548 3.62 15.83 7.22
CA GLN A 548 3.62 17.10 7.94
C GLN A 548 3.18 18.28 7.05
N LEU A 549 3.66 18.31 5.79
CA LEU A 549 3.29 19.33 4.80
C LEU A 549 1.81 19.23 4.40
N TYR A 550 1.31 18.02 4.24
CA TYR A 550 -0.08 17.76 3.89
C TYR A 550 -1.03 18.00 5.07
N ASN A 551 -0.50 18.10 6.30
CA ASN A 551 -1.28 18.27 7.54
C ASN A 551 -2.46 17.26 7.61
N SER A 552 -2.15 15.99 7.37
CA SER A 552 -3.15 14.92 7.25
C SER A 552 -4.06 14.87 8.47
N PRO A 553 -5.39 14.91 8.32
CA PRO A 553 -6.33 14.73 9.43
C PRO A 553 -6.10 13.42 10.19
N THR A 554 -5.64 12.38 9.51
CA THR A 554 -5.32 11.08 10.10
C THR A 554 -4.20 11.20 11.13
N ALA A 555 -3.19 12.04 10.87
CA ALA A 555 -2.10 12.30 11.79
C ALA A 555 -2.54 12.99 13.10
N LEU A 556 -3.67 13.67 13.11
CA LEU A 556 -4.22 14.31 14.32
C LEU A 556 -4.86 13.29 15.28
N TYR A 557 -5.46 12.22 14.74
CA TYR A 557 -6.19 11.22 15.53
C TYR A 557 -5.36 9.96 15.83
N ASN A 558 -4.46 9.60 14.91
CA ASN A 558 -3.54 8.46 15.04
C ASN A 558 -2.16 8.84 14.50
N PRO A 559 -1.35 9.58 15.27
CA PRO A 559 -0.08 10.12 14.79
C PRO A 559 0.91 9.06 14.30
N ALA A 560 0.84 7.83 14.83
CA ALA A 560 1.70 6.73 14.41
C ALA A 560 1.16 5.99 13.18
N GLY A 561 -0.09 6.22 12.78
CA GLY A 561 -0.75 5.49 11.71
C GLY A 561 -0.87 3.97 11.94
N THR A 562 -0.71 3.52 13.20
CA THR A 562 -0.62 2.10 13.56
C THR A 562 -1.98 1.56 13.98
N TYR A 563 -2.30 0.35 13.53
CA TYR A 563 -3.50 -0.38 13.92
C TYR A 563 -3.19 -1.86 14.16
N ASN A 564 -2.73 -2.21 15.36
CA ASN A 564 -2.53 -3.59 15.80
C ASN A 564 -3.81 -4.14 16.45
N ALA A 565 -4.24 -5.33 16.07
CA ALA A 565 -5.45 -5.94 16.63
C ALA A 565 -5.43 -7.46 16.59
N GLU A 566 -6.24 -8.07 17.46
CA GLU A 566 -6.68 -9.47 17.39
C GLU A 566 -8.17 -9.47 17.02
N LEU A 567 -8.47 -9.73 15.75
CA LEU A 567 -9.83 -9.74 15.20
C LEU A 567 -10.45 -11.12 15.47
N ILE A 568 -11.53 -11.17 16.23
CA ILE A 568 -12.19 -12.45 16.56
C ILE A 568 -13.26 -12.74 15.50
N GLN A 569 -13.16 -13.93 14.88
CA GLN A 569 -14.05 -14.38 13.81
C GLN A 569 -14.87 -15.59 14.29
N PRO A 570 -16.21 -15.49 14.27
CA PRO A 570 -17.08 -16.65 14.51
C PRO A 570 -17.05 -17.58 13.30
N LEU A 571 -17.26 -18.86 13.52
CA LEU A 571 -17.29 -19.88 12.46
C LEU A 571 -18.57 -20.70 12.51
N SER A 572 -19.01 -21.19 11.35
CA SER A 572 -20.11 -22.15 11.28
C SER A 572 -19.78 -23.45 12.03
N PRO A 573 -20.78 -24.18 12.54
CA PRO A 573 -20.54 -25.45 13.23
C PRO A 573 -19.75 -26.48 12.40
N GLU A 574 -19.98 -26.51 11.09
CA GLU A 574 -19.26 -27.38 10.15
C GLU A 574 -17.78 -27.01 10.08
N MET A 575 -17.49 -25.71 9.97
CA MET A 575 -16.11 -25.23 9.93
C MET A 575 -15.40 -25.41 11.27
N GLN A 576 -16.07 -25.17 12.40
CA GLN A 576 -15.54 -25.45 13.72
C GLN A 576 -15.15 -26.92 13.89
N ALA A 577 -16.00 -27.86 13.41
CA ALA A 577 -15.71 -29.28 13.43
C ALA A 577 -14.51 -29.64 12.55
N LYS A 578 -14.41 -28.99 11.38
CA LYS A 578 -13.36 -29.25 10.40
C LYS A 578 -11.98 -28.80 10.89
N ILE A 579 -11.86 -27.56 11.39
CA ILE A 579 -10.55 -26.98 11.74
C ILE A 579 -9.92 -27.55 13.00
N ARG A 580 -10.64 -28.30 13.83
CA ARG A 580 -10.15 -28.84 15.12
C ARG A 580 -8.83 -29.60 15.02
N ASN A 581 -8.60 -30.27 13.91
CA ASN A 581 -7.43 -31.12 13.69
C ASN A 581 -6.32 -30.44 12.89
N TYR A 582 -6.48 -29.15 12.54
CA TYR A 582 -5.54 -28.41 11.72
C TYR A 582 -4.74 -27.39 12.55
N GLY A 583 -3.59 -27.05 12.03
CA GLY A 583 -2.70 -26.03 12.57
C GLY A 583 -1.55 -26.58 13.40
N THR A 584 -0.51 -25.77 13.52
CA THR A 584 0.66 -26.04 14.36
C THR A 584 0.35 -25.63 15.80
N PRO A 585 0.42 -26.52 16.81
CA PRO A 585 0.18 -26.16 18.20
C PRO A 585 1.04 -24.98 18.63
N MET A 586 0.43 -24.00 19.29
CA MET A 586 1.17 -22.88 19.88
C MET A 586 1.80 -23.31 21.19
N GLN A 587 3.08 -22.98 21.39
CA GLN A 587 3.73 -23.19 22.68
C GLN A 587 3.07 -22.29 23.73
N LYS A 588 2.74 -22.85 24.90
CA LYS A 588 2.14 -22.12 26.02
C LYS A 588 3.17 -21.24 26.71
#